data_839e9872b0dbab3ef8694988025510ab
#
_entry.id   839e9872b0dbab3ef8694988025510ab
#
_cell.length_a   1.000
_cell.length_b   1.000
_cell.length_c   1.000
_cell.angle_alpha   90.00
_cell.angle_beta   90.00
_cell.angle_gamma   90.00
#
_symmetry.space_group_name_H-M   'P 1'
#
loop_
_entity.id
_entity.type
_entity.pdbx_description
1 polymer ?
#
loop_
_entity_poly.entity_id
_entity_poly.type
_entity_poly.pdbx_seq_one_letter_code
_entity_poly.pdbx_strand_id
1 'polypeptide(L)'
;MDLNRKYIKMCEKAEEVQREWEPQIGDYFFRKDRKGIGVITGISPDGIVSVTYLKIVYDREFELCNIPGIAGSVNYVKETKIWLPRQDQLQEKLENDYYYHSFVLDEVNDVMKKIYSDDGLYSPFESGEQFWLAFLMHEKYRKIWSDKKEEWIETKEGW
;
A
#
# COMPACT_ATOMS: atom_id res chain seq x y z
N MET A 1 9.61 -3.94 2.19
CA MET A 1 8.61 -2.87 2.42
C MET A 1 9.03 -1.62 1.67
N ASP A 2 8.21 -1.15 0.75
CA ASP A 2 8.48 0.10 0.02
C ASP A 2 8.02 1.32 0.84
N LEU A 3 8.93 2.25 1.06
CA LEU A 3 8.70 3.48 1.82
C LEU A 3 8.94 4.72 0.96
N ASN A 4 9.05 4.55 -0.36
CA ASN A 4 9.28 5.70 -1.24
C ASN A 4 8.03 6.58 -1.39
N ARG A 5 8.24 7.80 -1.85
CA ARG A 5 7.17 8.79 -1.98
C ARG A 5 6.05 8.33 -2.94
N LYS A 6 6.41 7.65 -4.02
CA LYS A 6 5.44 7.15 -5.00
C LYS A 6 4.50 6.15 -4.36
N TYR A 7 5.05 5.15 -3.63
CA TYR A 7 4.24 4.14 -2.96
C TYR A 7 3.30 4.73 -1.90
N ILE A 8 3.82 5.64 -1.07
CA ILE A 8 3.00 6.35 -0.08
C ILE A 8 1.84 7.08 -0.76
N LYS A 9 2.09 7.73 -1.91
CA LYS A 9 1.07 8.43 -2.67
C LYS A 9 0.04 7.49 -3.29
N MET A 10 0.50 6.36 -3.84
CA MET A 10 -0.39 5.31 -4.36
C MET A 10 -1.32 4.78 -3.26
N CYS A 11 -0.77 4.47 -2.08
CA CYS A 11 -1.57 4.03 -0.93
C CYS A 11 -2.56 5.10 -0.46
N GLU A 12 -2.12 6.37 -0.36
CA GLU A 12 -2.98 7.48 0.04
C GLU A 12 -4.20 7.63 -0.86
N LYS A 13 -4.04 7.38 -2.15
CA LYS A 13 -5.08 7.52 -3.17
C LYS A 13 -5.92 6.24 -3.39
N ALA A 14 -5.50 5.11 -2.83
CA ALA A 14 -6.23 3.85 -2.89
C ALA A 14 -7.29 3.79 -1.77
N GLU A 15 -8.32 4.65 -1.86
CA GLU A 15 -9.34 4.82 -0.81
C GLU A 15 -10.07 3.52 -0.46
N GLU A 16 -10.30 2.65 -1.45
CA GLU A 16 -10.94 1.35 -1.27
C GLU A 16 -10.09 0.45 -0.39
N VAL A 17 -8.80 0.38 -0.66
CA VAL A 17 -7.84 -0.41 0.12
C VAL A 17 -7.70 0.15 1.53
N GLN A 18 -7.67 1.49 1.68
CA GLN A 18 -7.61 2.15 2.99
C GLN A 18 -8.84 1.87 3.86
N ARG A 19 -10.04 1.86 3.27
CA ARG A 19 -11.28 1.54 4.01
C ARG A 19 -11.32 0.12 4.55
N GLU A 20 -10.72 -0.82 3.83
CA GLU A 20 -10.65 -2.23 4.22
C GLU A 20 -9.56 -2.52 5.25
N TRP A 21 -8.75 -1.52 5.63
CA TRP A 21 -7.68 -1.74 6.58
C TRP A 21 -8.22 -2.05 7.98
N GLU A 22 -7.82 -3.18 8.51
CA GLU A 22 -7.97 -3.57 9.91
C GLU A 22 -6.58 -3.60 10.54
N PRO A 23 -6.21 -2.59 11.38
CA PRO A 23 -4.87 -2.47 11.95
C PRO A 23 -4.41 -3.70 12.71
N GLN A 24 -3.23 -4.20 12.38
CA GLN A 24 -2.62 -5.38 12.99
C GLN A 24 -1.18 -5.10 13.40
N ILE A 25 -0.65 -5.91 14.32
CA ILE A 25 0.76 -5.86 14.69
C ILE A 25 1.61 -6.18 13.45
N GLY A 26 2.63 -5.35 13.20
CA GLY A 26 3.49 -5.44 12.03
C GLY A 26 3.02 -4.58 10.84
N ASP A 27 1.86 -3.93 10.91
CA ASP A 27 1.42 -3.02 9.86
C ASP A 27 2.23 -1.73 9.87
N TYR A 28 2.62 -1.30 8.67
CA TYR A 28 3.24 -0.01 8.46
C TYR A 28 2.19 1.04 8.10
N PHE A 29 2.41 2.25 8.56
CA PHE A 29 1.55 3.39 8.23
C PHE A 29 2.34 4.68 8.07
N PHE A 30 1.81 5.59 7.26
CA PHE A 30 2.35 6.95 7.10
C PHE A 30 1.53 7.95 7.90
N ARG A 31 2.23 8.90 8.55
CA ARG A 31 1.66 10.03 9.29
C ARG A 31 1.77 11.30 8.49
N LYS A 32 0.64 11.85 8.06
CA LYS A 32 0.62 13.14 7.33
C LYS A 32 1.08 14.33 8.17
N ASP A 33 0.69 14.36 9.44
CA ASP A 33 0.95 15.45 10.39
C ASP A 33 2.44 15.68 10.67
N ARG A 34 3.22 14.61 10.76
CA ARG A 34 4.66 14.65 11.05
C ARG A 34 5.54 14.07 9.94
N LYS A 35 4.94 13.76 8.81
CA LYS A 35 5.59 13.16 7.64
C LYS A 35 6.54 12.02 8.01
N GLY A 36 6.03 11.10 8.83
CA GLY A 36 6.79 9.98 9.37
C GLY A 36 6.10 8.64 9.13
N ILE A 37 6.88 7.58 9.15
CA ILE A 37 6.39 6.21 9.08
C ILE A 37 6.43 5.61 10.48
N GLY A 38 5.41 4.84 10.81
CA GLY A 38 5.35 4.02 12.00
C GLY A 38 5.06 2.57 11.64
N VAL A 39 5.39 1.67 12.57
CA VAL A 39 5.00 0.27 12.54
C VAL A 39 4.23 -0.03 13.83
N ILE A 40 3.11 -0.75 13.71
CA ILE A 40 2.31 -1.18 14.86
C ILE A 40 3.06 -2.29 15.58
N THR A 41 3.37 -2.09 16.86
CA THR A 41 4.11 -3.05 17.69
C THR A 41 3.25 -3.76 18.73
N GLY A 42 2.04 -3.26 18.97
CA GLY A 42 1.08 -3.87 19.89
C GLY A 42 -0.30 -3.24 19.78
N ILE A 43 -1.31 -4.02 20.13
CA ILE A 43 -2.70 -3.56 20.29
C ILE A 43 -3.20 -4.14 21.60
N SER A 44 -3.56 -3.28 22.54
CA SER A 44 -4.08 -3.71 23.85
C SER A 44 -5.53 -4.18 23.75
N PRO A 45 -6.05 -4.94 24.74
CA PRO A 45 -7.44 -5.42 24.72
C PRO A 45 -8.49 -4.31 24.66
N ASP A 46 -8.17 -3.13 25.17
CA ASP A 46 -9.00 -1.91 25.09
C ASP A 46 -8.80 -1.10 23.80
N GLY A 47 -8.06 -1.66 22.84
CA GLY A 47 -7.89 -1.11 21.50
C GLY A 47 -6.88 0.04 21.39
N ILE A 48 -5.96 0.19 22.34
CA ILE A 48 -4.87 1.17 22.23
C ILE A 48 -3.71 0.61 21.43
N VAL A 49 -3.27 1.37 20.43
CA VAL A 49 -2.24 0.99 19.47
C VAL A 49 -0.88 1.51 19.91
N SER A 50 0.03 0.60 20.21
CA SER A 50 1.45 0.87 20.44
C SER A 50 2.23 0.79 19.12
N VAL A 51 3.18 1.68 18.94
CA VAL A 51 3.94 1.81 17.68
C VAL A 51 5.41 2.08 17.92
N THR A 52 6.22 1.78 16.93
CA THR A 52 7.57 2.33 16.80
C THR A 52 7.59 3.29 15.62
N TYR A 53 8.01 4.52 15.84
CA TYR A 53 8.15 5.53 14.79
C TYR A 53 9.50 5.44 14.12
N LEU A 54 9.48 5.46 12.79
CA LEU A 54 10.63 5.61 11.93
C LEU A 54 10.65 7.07 11.46
N LYS A 55 11.70 7.84 11.74
CA LYS A 55 11.81 9.22 11.28
C LYS A 55 12.26 9.24 9.82
N ILE A 56 11.45 9.82 8.93
CA ILE A 56 11.89 10.15 7.58
C ILE A 56 12.51 11.54 7.62
N VAL A 57 13.79 11.65 7.31
CA VAL A 57 14.45 12.92 7.01
C VAL A 57 14.28 13.17 5.51
N TYR A 58 13.97 14.41 5.10
CA TYR A 58 13.45 14.85 3.80
C TYR A 58 14.34 14.57 2.57
N ASP A 59 15.59 14.11 2.72
CA ASP A 59 16.55 13.94 1.63
C ASP A 59 17.18 12.55 1.54
N ARG A 60 16.38 11.49 1.46
CA ARG A 60 16.80 10.11 1.18
C ARG A 60 17.50 9.34 2.30
N GLU A 61 17.66 9.87 3.49
CA GLU A 61 18.23 9.13 4.62
C GLU A 61 17.12 8.75 5.61
N PHE A 62 16.86 7.44 5.72
CA PHE A 62 16.01 6.89 6.76
C PHE A 62 16.83 6.77 8.04
N GLU A 63 16.69 7.68 8.97
CA GLU A 63 17.06 7.41 10.35
C GLU A 63 16.01 6.51 10.99
N LEU A 64 16.36 5.25 11.23
CA LEU A 64 15.61 4.36 12.10
C LEU A 64 15.72 4.87 13.54
N CYS A 65 14.89 5.79 13.91
CA CYS A 65 14.69 6.17 15.30
C CYS A 65 13.69 5.19 15.90
N ASN A 66 14.15 4.15 16.57
CA ASN A 66 13.29 3.26 17.35
C ASN A 66 12.67 4.01 18.54
N ILE A 67 11.75 4.93 18.24
CA ILE A 67 11.07 5.70 19.27
C ILE A 67 9.73 5.01 19.53
N PRO A 68 9.57 4.31 20.66
CA PRO A 68 8.28 3.75 21.05
C PRO A 68 7.27 4.87 21.32
N GLY A 69 6.01 4.63 20.98
CA GLY A 69 4.95 5.61 21.19
C GLY A 69 3.57 4.96 21.19
N ILE A 70 2.58 5.78 21.45
CA ILE A 70 1.16 5.42 21.32
C ILE A 70 0.59 6.20 20.15
N ALA A 71 -0.06 5.48 19.24
CA ALA A 71 -0.70 6.10 18.07
C ALA A 71 -2.14 6.53 18.34
N GLY A 72 -2.75 6.06 19.40
CA GLY A 72 -4.16 6.30 19.77
C GLY A 72 -4.99 5.01 19.71
N SER A 73 -6.30 5.14 19.60
CA SER A 73 -7.19 3.98 19.42
C SER A 73 -7.09 3.42 17.98
N VAL A 74 -7.52 2.17 17.80
CA VAL A 74 -7.61 1.54 16.46
C VAL A 74 -8.40 2.42 15.49
N ASN A 75 -9.57 2.94 15.89
CA ASN A 75 -10.38 3.80 15.03
C ASN A 75 -9.64 5.09 14.65
N TYR A 76 -8.97 5.74 15.61
CA TYR A 76 -8.17 6.93 15.35
C TYR A 76 -7.04 6.64 14.34
N VAL A 77 -6.39 5.49 14.45
CA VAL A 77 -5.35 5.07 13.52
C VAL A 77 -5.92 4.88 12.11
N LYS A 78 -7.05 4.17 11.96
CA LYS A 78 -7.74 4.01 10.67
C LYS A 78 -8.12 5.34 10.02
N GLU A 79 -8.61 6.29 10.78
CA GLU A 79 -9.08 7.58 10.25
C GLU A 79 -7.96 8.56 9.91
N THR A 80 -6.83 8.51 10.62
CA THR A 80 -5.80 9.56 10.56
C THR A 80 -4.49 9.13 9.92
N LYS A 81 -4.29 7.84 9.69
CA LYS A 81 -3.05 7.28 9.11
C LYS A 81 -3.33 6.69 7.73
N ILE A 82 -2.30 6.61 6.92
CA ILE A 82 -2.34 5.91 5.63
C ILE A 82 -1.67 4.56 5.85
N TRP A 83 -2.41 3.49 5.67
CA TRP A 83 -1.87 2.15 5.67
C TRP A 83 -0.90 1.97 4.49
N LEU A 84 0.25 1.38 4.78
CA LEU A 84 1.24 0.98 3.78
C LEU A 84 1.31 -0.56 3.77
N PRO A 85 0.42 -1.23 3.00
CA PRO A 85 0.40 -2.69 2.98
C PRO A 85 1.70 -3.27 2.44
N ARG A 86 2.14 -4.39 3.00
CA ARG A 86 3.23 -5.18 2.46
C ARG A 86 2.74 -6.00 1.27
N GLN A 87 3.68 -6.50 0.47
CA GLN A 87 3.38 -7.34 -0.69
C GLN A 87 2.51 -8.54 -0.33
N ASP A 88 2.84 -9.25 0.76
CA ASP A 88 2.09 -10.41 1.25
C ASP A 88 0.63 -10.06 1.58
N GLN A 89 0.40 -8.93 2.22
CA GLN A 89 -0.94 -8.45 2.56
C GLN A 89 -1.76 -8.06 1.32
N LEU A 90 -1.12 -7.52 0.29
CA LEU A 90 -1.77 -7.21 -0.99
C LEU A 90 -2.15 -8.49 -1.75
N GLN A 91 -1.28 -9.49 -1.74
CA GLN A 91 -1.53 -10.80 -2.33
C GLN A 91 -2.67 -11.53 -1.61
N GLU A 92 -2.69 -11.52 -0.27
CA GLU A 92 -3.76 -12.12 0.53
C GLU A 92 -5.13 -11.52 0.22
N LYS A 93 -5.21 -10.20 -0.05
CA LYS A 93 -6.45 -9.54 -0.47
C LYS A 93 -6.96 -10.02 -1.84
N LEU A 94 -6.10 -10.53 -2.68
CA LEU A 94 -6.44 -11.13 -3.98
C LEU A 94 -6.85 -12.60 -3.82
N GLU A 95 -6.19 -13.36 -2.95
CA GLU A 95 -6.44 -14.79 -2.74
C GLU A 95 -7.83 -15.09 -2.16
N ASN A 96 -8.41 -14.17 -1.42
CA ASN A 96 -9.77 -14.30 -0.88
C ASN A 96 -10.88 -14.25 -1.96
N ASP A 97 -10.56 -13.82 -3.17
CA ASP A 97 -11.44 -13.98 -4.34
C ASP A 97 -11.08 -15.28 -5.05
N TYR A 98 -11.99 -16.24 -5.08
CA TYR A 98 -11.91 -17.66 -5.53
C TYR A 98 -11.20 -17.93 -6.87
N TYR A 99 -10.80 -16.88 -7.60
CA TYR A 99 -10.18 -16.94 -8.92
C TYR A 99 -8.64 -16.94 -8.90
N TYR A 100 -8.00 -16.57 -7.78
CA TYR A 100 -6.56 -16.21 -7.81
C TYR A 100 -5.60 -17.33 -7.40
N HIS A 101 -6.10 -18.48 -6.93
CA HIS A 101 -5.24 -19.64 -6.63
C HIS A 101 -4.53 -20.25 -7.84
N SER A 102 -4.85 -19.81 -9.06
CA SER A 102 -4.28 -20.36 -10.30
C SER A 102 -3.45 -19.36 -11.11
N PHE A 103 -3.36 -18.07 -10.69
CA PHE A 103 -2.52 -17.13 -11.42
C PHE A 103 -1.04 -17.42 -11.19
N VAL A 104 -0.40 -17.96 -12.20
CA VAL A 104 1.07 -18.01 -12.27
C VAL A 104 1.58 -16.57 -12.39
N LEU A 105 2.69 -16.24 -11.74
CA LEU A 105 3.33 -14.91 -11.80
C LEU A 105 3.49 -14.39 -13.24
N ASP A 106 3.65 -15.29 -14.21
CA ASP A 106 3.76 -14.94 -15.62
C ASP A 106 2.46 -14.33 -16.18
N GLU A 107 1.29 -14.85 -15.79
CA GLU A 107 -0.01 -14.30 -16.23
C GLU A 107 -0.25 -12.91 -15.62
N VAL A 108 0.07 -12.72 -14.35
CA VAL A 108 0.01 -11.42 -13.68
C VAL A 108 0.92 -10.41 -14.37
N ASN A 109 2.16 -10.82 -14.69
CA ASN A 109 3.10 -9.98 -15.41
C ASN A 109 2.60 -9.62 -16.82
N ASP A 110 1.98 -10.55 -17.51
CA ASP A 110 1.45 -10.30 -18.86
C ASP A 110 0.26 -9.34 -18.84
N VAL A 111 -0.62 -9.45 -17.85
CA VAL A 111 -1.71 -8.48 -17.63
C VAL A 111 -1.13 -7.10 -17.35
N MET A 112 -0.18 -7.00 -16.42
CA MET A 112 0.43 -5.71 -16.05
C MET A 112 1.22 -5.07 -17.18
N LYS A 113 1.89 -5.87 -18.03
CA LYS A 113 2.53 -5.36 -19.24
C LYS A 113 1.51 -4.79 -20.22
N LYS A 114 0.39 -5.45 -20.46
CA LYS A 114 -0.67 -4.93 -21.35
C LYS A 114 -1.28 -3.62 -20.87
N ILE A 115 -1.40 -3.46 -19.55
CA ILE A 115 -2.01 -2.26 -18.94
C ILE A 115 -1.06 -1.07 -18.94
N TYR A 116 0.24 -1.30 -18.65
CA TYR A 116 1.17 -0.22 -18.33
C TYR A 116 2.30 -0.02 -19.36
N SER A 117 2.41 -0.84 -20.39
CA SER A 117 3.44 -0.65 -21.41
C SER A 117 2.86 -0.50 -22.80
N ASP A 118 2.90 0.73 -23.31
CA ASP A 118 2.72 0.97 -24.76
C ASP A 118 3.85 0.33 -25.58
N ASP A 119 5.03 0.11 -24.97
CA ASP A 119 6.26 -0.36 -25.66
C ASP A 119 6.84 -1.67 -25.11
N GLY A 120 6.22 -2.35 -24.17
CA GLY A 120 6.61 -3.70 -23.69
C GLY A 120 7.91 -3.80 -22.90
N LEU A 121 8.59 -2.70 -22.56
CA LEU A 121 9.96 -2.73 -22.04
C LEU A 121 10.16 -2.31 -20.59
N TYR A 122 9.21 -1.60 -19.95
CA TYR A 122 9.39 -1.12 -18.58
C TYR A 122 8.13 -1.25 -17.75
N SER A 123 8.24 -1.94 -16.61
CA SER A 123 7.28 -1.79 -15.53
C SER A 123 7.43 -0.38 -14.94
N PRO A 124 6.37 0.44 -14.83
CA PRO A 124 6.43 1.75 -14.20
C PRO A 124 6.64 1.67 -12.68
N PHE A 125 6.73 0.45 -12.13
CA PHE A 125 6.83 0.19 -10.70
C PHE A 125 8.25 -0.16 -10.29
N GLU A 126 8.70 0.48 -9.21
CA GLU A 126 10.05 0.35 -8.67
C GLU A 126 10.15 -0.74 -7.58
N SER A 127 9.01 -1.28 -7.12
CA SER A 127 8.94 -2.28 -6.06
C SER A 127 7.80 -3.28 -6.27
N GLY A 128 7.93 -4.44 -5.60
CA GLY A 128 6.88 -5.45 -5.58
C GLY A 128 5.58 -4.92 -4.95
N GLU A 129 5.67 -4.08 -3.93
CA GLU A 129 4.51 -3.49 -3.28
C GLU A 129 3.74 -2.56 -4.23
N GLN A 130 4.44 -1.71 -5.01
CA GLN A 130 3.81 -0.86 -6.02
C GLN A 130 3.10 -1.70 -7.08
N PHE A 131 3.79 -2.73 -7.57
CA PHE A 131 3.25 -3.65 -8.57
C PHE A 131 1.97 -4.35 -8.07
N TRP A 132 2.01 -4.96 -6.89
CA TRP A 132 0.86 -5.68 -6.34
C TRP A 132 -0.31 -4.76 -5.96
N LEU A 133 -0.02 -3.55 -5.48
CA LEU A 133 -1.07 -2.55 -5.27
C LEU A 133 -1.74 -2.15 -6.59
N ALA A 134 -0.96 -1.95 -7.64
CA ALA A 134 -1.50 -1.60 -8.96
C ALA A 134 -2.33 -2.75 -9.55
N PHE A 135 -1.86 -3.99 -9.40
CA PHE A 135 -2.61 -5.17 -9.81
C PHE A 135 -3.92 -5.32 -9.03
N LEU A 136 -3.90 -5.19 -7.71
CA LEU A 136 -5.09 -5.21 -6.85
C LEU A 136 -6.11 -4.15 -7.27
N MET A 137 -5.65 -2.90 -7.48
CA MET A 137 -6.51 -1.79 -7.89
C MET A 137 -7.13 -2.02 -9.26
N HIS A 138 -6.40 -2.61 -10.18
CA HIS A 138 -6.93 -2.97 -11.51
C HIS A 138 -7.99 -4.06 -11.40
N GLU A 139 -7.66 -5.17 -10.75
CA GLU A 139 -8.53 -6.35 -10.71
C GLU A 139 -9.82 -6.12 -9.94
N LYS A 140 -9.72 -5.56 -8.73
CA LYS A 140 -10.89 -5.37 -7.86
C LYS A 140 -11.69 -4.09 -8.16
N TYR A 141 -11.00 -3.02 -8.54
CA TYR A 141 -11.63 -1.69 -8.60
C TYR A 141 -11.61 -1.07 -9.99
N ARG A 142 -11.04 -1.77 -11.00
CA ARG A 142 -10.94 -1.31 -12.39
C ARG A 142 -10.25 0.05 -12.50
N LYS A 143 -9.16 0.23 -11.74
CA LYS A 143 -8.38 1.47 -11.71
C LYS A 143 -6.92 1.20 -12.07
N ILE A 144 -6.31 2.12 -12.82
CA ILE A 144 -4.89 2.13 -13.14
C ILE A 144 -4.21 3.37 -12.56
N TRP A 145 -2.96 3.25 -12.17
CA TRP A 145 -2.18 4.37 -11.66
C TRP A 145 -1.65 5.24 -12.79
N SER A 146 -1.84 6.56 -12.68
CA SER A 146 -1.26 7.54 -13.59
C SER A 146 -0.15 8.31 -12.89
N ASP A 147 1.10 8.07 -13.29
CA ASP A 147 2.25 8.83 -12.77
C ASP A 147 2.14 10.33 -13.09
N LYS A 148 1.58 10.68 -14.23
CA LYS A 148 1.42 12.07 -14.64
C LYS A 148 0.45 12.86 -13.76
N LYS A 149 -0.63 12.20 -13.29
CA LYS A 149 -1.66 12.83 -12.46
C LYS A 149 -1.48 12.54 -10.97
N GLU A 150 -0.62 11.56 -10.63
CA GLU A 150 -0.46 11.01 -9.27
C GLU A 150 -1.81 10.57 -8.66
N GLU A 151 -2.64 9.88 -9.48
CA GLU A 151 -3.95 9.38 -9.06
C GLU A 151 -4.33 8.06 -9.75
N TRP A 152 -5.31 7.35 -9.16
CA TRP A 152 -5.95 6.18 -9.76
C TRP A 152 -7.03 6.64 -10.74
N ILE A 153 -6.99 6.12 -11.98
CA ILE A 153 -7.92 6.46 -13.07
C ILE A 153 -8.76 5.23 -13.37
N GLU A 154 -10.08 5.39 -13.48
CA GLU A 154 -10.97 4.32 -13.90
C GLU A 154 -10.67 3.88 -15.35
N THR A 155 -10.60 2.58 -15.56
CA THR A 155 -10.50 2.00 -16.90
C THR A 155 -11.88 1.92 -17.53
N LYS A 156 -12.01 2.42 -18.76
CA LYS A 156 -13.29 2.44 -19.50
C LYS A 156 -13.68 1.10 -20.11
N GLU A 157 -12.82 0.10 -20.08
CA GLU A 157 -13.03 -1.20 -20.71
C GLU A 157 -12.98 -2.32 -19.68
N GLY A 158 -14.09 -3.08 -19.58
CA GLY A 158 -14.06 -4.41 -19.01
C GLY A 158 -13.42 -5.35 -20.02
N TRP A 159 -12.40 -6.09 -19.59
CA TRP A 159 -11.80 -7.20 -20.35
C TRP A 159 -12.61 -8.47 -20.11
#